data_0a2c80d823d1c6c2f7a0903ffbf90476
#
_entry.id   0a2c80d823d1c6c2f7a0903ffbf90476
#
_cell.length_a   1.000
_cell.length_b   1.000
_cell.length_c   1.000
_cell.angle_alpha   90.00
_cell.angle_beta   90.00
_cell.angle_gamma   90.00
#
_symmetry.space_group_name_H-M   'P 1'
#
loop_
_entity.id
_entity.type
_entity.pdbx_description
1 polymer ?
#
loop_
_entity_poly.entity_id
_entity_poly.type
_entity_poly.pdbx_seq_one_letter_code
_entity_poly.pdbx_strand_id
1 'polypeptide(L)'
;NFSYSYGYRMFKQDFSYGKMDLVNNFRADIGNYNRALMAGSMLRYGNNYPNNFNTIGRFLGANENKLLNLDSKRDKKLGWSLSYGLGYSYTDYFYVNDFDKSYELEKIKDTIIQVISFDTYFDNFVITFTLKSSKFAVTNENSTRENWGGVNIAYLF
;
A
#
# COMPACT_ATOMS: atom_id res chain seq x y z
N ASN A 1 -9.69 -18.24 -4.40
CA ASN A 1 -8.47 -17.55 -3.92
C ASN A 1 -8.61 -17.20 -2.47
N PHE A 2 -7.57 -17.42 -1.72
CA PHE A 2 -7.44 -17.03 -0.32
C PHE A 2 -6.34 -15.98 -0.22
N SER A 3 -6.64 -14.85 0.43
CA SER A 3 -5.68 -13.79 0.70
C SER A 3 -5.60 -13.58 2.21
N TYR A 4 -4.40 -13.61 2.73
CA TYR A 4 -4.10 -13.28 4.11
C TYR A 4 -3.22 -12.05 4.14
N SER A 5 -3.58 -11.06 4.94
CA SER A 5 -2.73 -9.89 5.16
C SER A 5 -2.62 -9.60 6.66
N TYR A 6 -1.41 -9.29 7.08
CA TYR A 6 -1.08 -8.94 8.45
C TYR A 6 -0.24 -7.67 8.47
N GLY A 7 -0.65 -6.72 9.29
CA GLY A 7 0.07 -5.48 9.49
C GLY A 7 0.28 -5.21 10.98
N TYR A 8 1.46 -4.73 11.34
CA TYR A 8 1.74 -4.35 12.71
C TYR A 8 2.58 -3.07 12.75
N ARG A 9 2.33 -2.27 13.78
CA ARG A 9 3.13 -1.08 14.05
C ARG A 9 4.40 -1.49 14.78
N MET A 10 5.53 -1.25 14.14
CA MET A 10 6.84 -1.53 14.71
C MET A 10 7.29 -0.41 15.65
N PHE A 11 6.93 0.81 15.30
CA PHE A 11 7.41 2.00 15.99
C PHE A 11 6.36 3.11 15.95
N LYS A 12 6.25 3.87 17.03
CA LYS A 12 5.49 5.12 17.12
C LYS A 12 6.23 6.11 18.01
N GLN A 13 6.40 7.32 17.52
CA GLN A 13 7.01 8.43 18.27
C GLN A 13 6.15 9.68 18.14
N ASP A 14 5.83 10.27 19.26
CA ASP A 14 5.12 11.56 19.31
C ASP A 14 6.15 12.68 19.48
N PHE A 15 5.98 13.77 18.72
CA PHE A 15 6.80 14.98 18.73
C PHE A 15 5.94 16.19 19.04
N SER A 16 6.56 17.33 19.35
CA SER A 16 5.83 18.57 19.65
C SER A 16 4.91 19.05 18.50
N TYR A 17 5.27 18.75 17.24
CA TYR A 17 4.56 19.23 16.05
C TYR A 17 3.91 18.09 15.23
N GLY A 18 3.91 16.89 15.74
CA GLY A 18 3.31 15.76 15.03
C GLY A 18 3.71 14.41 15.60
N LYS A 19 3.37 13.36 14.89
CA LYS A 19 3.72 11.99 15.25
C LYS A 19 4.27 11.25 14.04
N MET A 20 5.09 10.26 14.30
CA MET A 20 5.68 9.38 13.29
C MET A 20 5.40 7.94 13.68
N ASP A 21 5.06 7.11 12.70
CA ASP A 21 4.98 5.67 12.89
C ASP A 21 5.59 4.91 11.72
N LEU A 22 6.12 3.73 12.02
CA LEU A 22 6.60 2.74 11.07
C LEU A 22 5.71 1.51 11.17
N VAL A 23 5.15 1.13 10.06
CA VAL A 23 4.25 -0.02 9.97
C VAL A 23 4.79 -1.01 8.96
N ASN A 24 4.88 -2.26 9.37
CA ASN A 24 5.22 -3.37 8.49
C ASN A 24 3.95 -4.07 8.05
N ASN A 25 3.94 -4.54 6.82
CA ASN A 25 2.84 -5.28 6.24
C ASN A 25 3.37 -6.53 5.54
N PHE A 26 2.62 -7.60 5.67
CA PHE A 26 2.85 -8.86 4.98
C PHE A 26 1.54 -9.31 4.35
N ARG A 27 1.60 -9.84 3.12
CA ARG A 27 0.45 -10.40 2.43
C ARG A 27 0.86 -11.69 1.73
N ALA A 28 0.01 -12.70 1.84
CA ALA A 28 0.11 -13.95 1.09
C ALA A 28 -1.19 -14.18 0.31
N ASP A 29 -1.09 -14.39 -0.98
CA ASP A 29 -2.18 -14.78 -1.85
C ASP A 29 -1.96 -16.24 -2.29
N ILE A 30 -2.96 -17.09 -2.09
CA ILE A 30 -2.93 -18.51 -2.44
C ILE A 30 -4.20 -18.86 -3.18
N GLY A 31 -4.06 -19.36 -4.40
CA GLY A 31 -5.21 -19.78 -5.19
C GLY A 31 -4.87 -20.14 -6.62
N ASN A 32 -5.92 -20.48 -7.39
CA ASN A 32 -5.79 -20.86 -8.78
C ASN A 32 -5.56 -19.67 -9.72
N TYR A 33 -5.83 -18.43 -9.25
CA TYR A 33 -5.67 -17.22 -10.06
C TYR A 33 -4.41 -16.43 -9.70
N ASN A 34 -3.96 -16.51 -8.46
CA ASN A 34 -2.77 -15.80 -8.01
C ASN A 34 -2.11 -16.54 -6.85
N ARG A 35 -0.78 -16.66 -6.92
CA ARG A 35 0.08 -17.08 -5.82
C ARG A 35 1.19 -16.07 -5.69
N ALA A 36 1.17 -15.32 -4.59
CA ALA A 36 2.13 -14.25 -4.36
C ALA A 36 2.42 -14.08 -2.86
N LEU A 37 3.64 -13.67 -2.58
CA LEU A 37 4.07 -13.23 -1.25
C LEU A 37 4.54 -11.79 -1.36
N MET A 38 4.08 -10.96 -0.44
CA MET A 38 4.43 -9.54 -0.41
C MET A 38 4.81 -9.14 1.00
N ALA A 39 5.86 -8.34 1.11
CA ALA A 39 6.27 -7.74 2.37
C ALA A 39 6.70 -6.29 2.14
N GLY A 40 6.45 -5.43 3.10
CA GLY A 40 6.85 -4.03 2.99
C GLY A 40 6.72 -3.26 4.28
N SER A 41 7.33 -2.09 4.28
CA SER A 41 7.32 -1.15 5.39
C SER A 41 6.87 0.22 4.91
N MET A 42 6.12 0.92 5.72
CA MET A 42 5.67 2.28 5.46
C MET A 42 5.99 3.17 6.66
N LEU A 43 6.77 4.20 6.41
CA LEU A 43 7.02 5.28 7.34
C LEU A 43 5.97 6.36 7.09
N ARG A 44 5.31 6.82 8.15
CA ARG A 44 4.31 7.88 8.10
C ARG A 44 4.66 8.95 9.13
N TYR A 45 4.60 10.22 8.71
CA TYR A 45 4.74 11.38 9.56
C TYR A 45 3.60 12.36 9.33
N GLY A 46 3.08 12.98 10.38
CA GLY A 46 2.01 13.96 10.25
C GLY A 46 1.44 14.40 11.59
N ASN A 47 0.36 15.15 11.50
CA ASN A 47 -0.36 15.65 12.68
C ASN A 47 -1.84 15.27 12.57
N ASN A 48 -2.44 14.87 13.69
CA ASN A 48 -3.87 14.53 13.82
C ASN A 48 -4.37 13.54 12.75
N TYR A 49 -3.52 12.60 12.32
CA TYR A 49 -3.94 11.51 11.43
C TYR A 49 -4.46 10.30 12.24
N PRO A 50 -5.34 9.47 11.67
CA PRO A 50 -5.88 8.29 12.34
C PRO A 50 -4.80 7.29 12.74
N ASN A 51 -4.98 6.64 13.89
CA ASN A 51 -4.05 5.61 14.35
C ASN A 51 -4.24 4.25 13.65
N ASN A 52 -5.14 4.14 12.70
CA ASN A 52 -5.40 2.90 11.98
C ASN A 52 -4.39 2.65 10.85
N PHE A 53 -4.40 1.43 10.31
CA PHE A 53 -3.51 0.96 9.25
C PHE A 53 -4.15 0.97 7.86
N ASN A 54 -5.27 1.67 7.66
CA ASN A 54 -6.04 1.61 6.42
C ASN A 54 -5.28 2.14 5.17
N THR A 55 -4.30 3.01 5.38
CA THR A 55 -3.41 3.49 4.30
C THR A 55 -2.49 2.38 3.77
N ILE A 56 -2.22 1.35 4.57
CA ILE A 56 -1.25 0.29 4.25
C ILE A 56 -1.79 -0.72 3.25
N GLY A 57 -3.09 -0.99 3.26
CA GLY A 57 -3.71 -1.87 2.29
C GLY A 57 -3.49 -1.43 0.84
N ARG A 58 -3.37 -0.14 0.60
CA ARG A 58 -3.08 0.45 -0.72
C ARG A 58 -1.63 0.26 -1.15
N PHE A 59 -0.72 0.12 -0.19
CA PHE A 59 0.70 -0.06 -0.45
C PHE A 59 0.98 -1.37 -1.20
N LEU A 60 0.39 -2.48 -0.79
CA LEU A 60 0.60 -3.79 -1.39
C LEU A 60 -0.47 -4.19 -2.44
N GLY A 61 -1.15 -3.23 -3.03
CA GLY A 61 -2.13 -3.48 -4.10
C GLY A 61 -3.44 -4.11 -3.65
N ALA A 62 -3.74 -4.12 -2.37
CA ALA A 62 -5.05 -4.50 -1.87
C ALA A 62 -6.08 -3.45 -2.30
N ASN A 63 -6.79 -3.72 -3.38
CA ASN A 63 -7.99 -2.98 -3.81
C ASN A 63 -9.18 -3.24 -2.87
N GLU A 64 -8.91 -3.47 -1.63
CA GLU A 64 -9.97 -3.70 -0.70
C GLU A 64 -10.61 -2.37 -0.35
N ASN A 65 -11.87 -2.24 -0.71
CA ASN A 65 -12.82 -1.30 -0.13
C ASN A 65 -13.01 -1.63 1.37
N LYS A 66 -11.91 -1.68 2.12
CA LYS A 66 -12.02 -1.70 3.57
C LYS A 66 -12.61 -0.37 3.94
N LEU A 67 -13.81 -0.41 4.43
CA LEU A 67 -14.47 0.68 5.13
C LEU A 67 -13.38 1.32 6.00
N LEU A 68 -13.03 2.54 5.68
CA LEU A 68 -12.08 3.34 6.42
C LEU A 68 -12.69 3.54 7.82
N ASN A 69 -12.47 2.58 8.70
CA ASN A 69 -12.86 2.74 10.08
C ASN A 69 -11.90 3.76 10.67
N LEU A 70 -12.24 5.03 10.52
CA LEU A 70 -11.54 6.09 11.24
C LEU A 70 -11.76 5.82 12.72
N ASP A 71 -10.66 5.59 13.40
CA ASP A 71 -10.67 5.55 14.85
C ASP A 71 -11.37 6.83 15.35
N SER A 72 -12.50 6.66 16.02
CA SER A 72 -13.35 7.73 16.57
C SER A 72 -12.62 8.66 17.56
N LYS A 73 -11.37 8.33 17.88
CA LYS A 73 -10.50 9.09 18.78
C LYS A 73 -9.71 10.21 18.10
N ARG A 74 -9.87 10.41 16.79
CA ARG A 74 -9.25 11.56 16.14
C ARG A 74 -10.03 12.82 16.48
N ASP A 75 -9.34 13.88 16.88
CA ASP A 75 -9.92 15.23 16.91
C ASP A 75 -10.44 15.57 15.50
N LYS A 76 -11.69 16.03 15.39
CA LYS A 76 -12.31 16.40 14.10
C LYS A 76 -11.66 17.60 13.41
N LYS A 77 -10.58 18.14 13.96
CA LYS A 77 -9.77 19.20 13.38
C LYS A 77 -9.03 18.72 12.12
N LEU A 78 -8.54 19.68 11.36
CA LEU A 78 -7.66 19.40 10.23
C LEU A 78 -6.49 18.51 10.65
N GLY A 79 -6.26 17.46 9.91
CA GLY A 79 -5.12 16.55 10.07
C GLY A 79 -4.45 16.32 8.72
N TRP A 80 -3.20 15.89 8.77
CA TRP A 80 -2.46 15.52 7.56
C TRP A 80 -1.43 14.44 7.86
N SER A 81 -1.06 13.69 6.84
CA SER A 81 0.07 12.76 6.91
C SER A 81 0.79 12.66 5.58
N LEU A 82 2.10 12.54 5.65
CA LEU A 82 2.99 12.16 4.55
C LEU A 82 3.50 10.76 4.82
N SER A 83 3.41 9.88 3.83
CA SER A 83 3.83 8.49 3.96
C SER A 83 4.78 8.11 2.85
N TYR A 84 5.80 7.33 3.18
CA TYR A 84 6.70 6.68 2.24
C TYR A 84 6.74 5.19 2.52
N GLY A 85 6.46 4.39 1.52
CA GLY A 85 6.44 2.95 1.61
C GLY A 85 7.41 2.29 0.63
N LEU A 86 8.06 1.23 1.10
CA LEU A 86 8.91 0.35 0.29
C LEU A 86 8.49 -1.10 0.53
N GLY A 87 8.27 -1.83 -0.56
CA GLY A 87 7.87 -3.22 -0.49
C GLY A 87 8.47 -4.07 -1.60
N TYR A 88 8.42 -5.36 -1.38
CA TYR A 88 8.82 -6.40 -2.30
C TYR A 88 7.68 -7.40 -2.47
N SER A 89 7.44 -7.80 -3.71
CA SER A 89 6.47 -8.82 -4.08
C SER A 89 7.15 -9.91 -4.89
N TYR A 90 6.92 -11.15 -4.51
CA TYR A 90 7.25 -12.33 -5.30
C TYR A 90 5.97 -13.01 -5.76
N THR A 91 5.79 -13.14 -7.08
CA THR A 91 4.61 -13.78 -7.69
C THR A 91 5.05 -15.04 -8.41
N ASP A 92 4.63 -16.20 -7.91
CA ASP A 92 4.90 -17.49 -8.53
C ASP A 92 3.96 -17.77 -9.69
N TYR A 93 2.68 -17.43 -9.54
CA TYR A 93 1.65 -17.70 -10.52
C TYR A 93 0.62 -16.57 -10.59
N PHE A 94 0.27 -16.19 -11.83
CA PHE A 94 -0.81 -15.26 -12.12
C PHE A 94 -1.58 -15.73 -13.37
N TYR A 95 -2.87 -16.03 -13.21
CA TYR A 95 -3.68 -16.71 -14.24
C TYR A 95 -3.75 -15.96 -15.59
N VAL A 96 -3.77 -14.64 -15.58
CA VAL A 96 -3.83 -13.83 -16.82
C VAL A 96 -2.60 -14.07 -17.70
N ASN A 97 -1.47 -14.44 -17.12
CA ASN A 97 -0.23 -14.72 -17.86
C ASN A 97 -0.23 -16.10 -18.53
N ASP A 98 -1.16 -16.99 -18.14
CA ASP A 98 -1.21 -18.36 -18.69
C ASP A 98 -2.13 -18.46 -19.91
N PHE A 99 -3.00 -17.47 -20.17
CA PHE A 99 -3.96 -17.51 -21.27
C PHE A 99 -3.36 -17.24 -22.63
N ASP A 100 -2.25 -16.53 -22.70
CA ASP A 100 -1.62 -16.15 -23.95
C ASP A 100 -0.26 -16.81 -24.11
N LYS A 101 -0.29 -18.11 -24.44
CA LYS A 101 0.93 -18.87 -24.78
C LYS A 101 1.61 -18.39 -26.07
N SER A 102 0.98 -17.50 -26.82
CA SER A 102 1.51 -16.94 -28.08
C SER A 102 2.49 -15.80 -27.86
N TYR A 103 2.45 -15.16 -26.69
CA TYR A 103 3.44 -14.18 -26.26
C TYR A 103 4.29 -14.80 -25.16
N GLU A 104 5.57 -14.95 -25.37
CA GLU A 104 6.56 -15.23 -24.34
C GLU A 104 6.66 -14.00 -23.39
N LEU A 105 5.60 -13.75 -22.66
CA LEU A 105 5.64 -12.80 -21.53
C LEU A 105 6.55 -13.45 -20.49
N GLU A 106 7.76 -12.95 -20.38
CA GLU A 106 8.66 -13.31 -19.29
C GLU A 106 7.88 -13.14 -17.97
N LYS A 107 7.75 -14.23 -17.23
CA LYS A 107 7.04 -14.24 -15.94
C LYS A 107 7.76 -13.26 -15.01
N ILE A 108 7.17 -12.11 -14.79
CA ILE A 108 7.69 -11.13 -13.85
C ILE A 108 7.42 -11.69 -12.46
N LYS A 109 8.44 -12.30 -11.87
CA LYS A 109 8.35 -12.90 -10.54
C LYS A 109 8.58 -11.88 -9.43
N ASP A 110 9.49 -10.97 -9.66
CA ASP A 110 10.00 -10.06 -8.64
C ASP A 110 9.60 -8.62 -8.91
N THR A 111 9.07 -7.95 -7.91
CA THR A 111 8.67 -6.54 -8.03
C THR A 111 9.07 -5.77 -6.78
N ILE A 112 9.79 -4.67 -6.95
CA ILE A 112 9.97 -3.66 -5.89
C ILE A 112 8.91 -2.58 -6.08
N ILE A 113 8.23 -2.24 -5.00
CA ILE A 113 7.15 -1.25 -4.97
C ILE A 113 7.58 -0.10 -4.07
N GLN A 114 7.48 1.12 -4.59
CA GLN A 114 7.65 2.36 -3.84
C GLN A 114 6.35 3.14 -3.89
N VAL A 115 5.94 3.69 -2.76
CA VAL A 115 4.73 4.51 -2.65
C VAL A 115 5.05 5.75 -1.84
N ILE A 116 4.61 6.89 -2.35
CA ILE A 116 4.53 8.15 -1.60
C ILE A 116 3.06 8.51 -1.55
N SER A 117 2.54 8.82 -0.38
CA SER A 117 1.19 9.37 -0.25
C SER A 117 1.16 10.58 0.66
N PHE A 118 0.28 11.51 0.30
CA PHE A 118 -0.07 12.65 1.12
C PHE A 118 -1.57 12.59 1.40
N ASP A 119 -1.93 12.53 2.67
CA ASP A 119 -3.31 12.44 3.12
C ASP A 119 -3.68 13.69 3.89
N THR A 120 -4.87 14.22 3.62
CA THR A 120 -5.48 15.29 4.40
C THR A 120 -6.79 14.77 4.99
N TYR A 121 -7.01 15.11 6.23
CA TYR A 121 -8.17 14.69 7.02
C TYR A 121 -8.92 15.93 7.49
N PHE A 122 -10.14 16.08 7.08
CA PHE A 122 -10.99 17.20 7.49
C PHE A 122 -12.36 16.66 7.88
N ASP A 123 -12.72 16.80 9.15
CA ASP A 123 -13.93 16.22 9.72
C ASP A 123 -14.11 14.74 9.33
N ASN A 124 -15.11 14.44 8.54
CA ASN A 124 -15.37 13.11 8.00
C ASN A 124 -14.80 12.89 6.58
N PHE A 125 -14.06 13.85 6.03
CA PHE A 125 -13.44 13.73 4.72
C PHE A 125 -11.98 13.33 4.81
N VAL A 126 -11.57 12.48 3.88
CA VAL A 126 -10.16 12.15 3.63
C VAL A 126 -9.87 12.36 2.15
N ILE A 127 -8.84 13.14 1.86
CA ILE A 127 -8.31 13.31 0.51
C ILE A 127 -6.90 12.72 0.51
N THR A 128 -6.66 11.75 -0.35
CA THR A 128 -5.37 11.07 -0.49
C THR A 128 -4.81 11.30 -1.88
N PHE A 129 -3.60 11.80 -1.96
CA PHE A 129 -2.77 11.84 -3.16
C PHE A 129 -1.74 10.72 -3.07
N THR A 130 -1.65 9.86 -4.08
CA THR A 130 -0.73 8.72 -4.08
C THR A 130 0.09 8.72 -5.35
N LEU A 131 1.39 8.55 -5.20
CA LEU A 131 2.33 8.23 -6.28
C LEU A 131 2.92 6.86 -5.99
N LYS A 132 2.81 5.95 -6.95
CA LYS A 132 3.38 4.60 -6.86
C LYS A 132 4.34 4.37 -8.02
N SER A 133 5.46 3.79 -7.70
CA SER A 133 6.43 3.30 -8.67
C SER A 133 6.70 1.83 -8.41
N SER A 134 6.64 1.03 -9.47
CA SER A 134 6.95 -0.40 -9.41
C SER A 134 8.07 -0.71 -10.38
N LYS A 135 9.11 -1.41 -9.92
CA LYS A 135 10.17 -1.95 -10.77
C LYS A 135 9.99 -3.46 -10.86
N PHE A 136 9.68 -3.92 -12.07
CA PHE A 136 9.48 -5.33 -12.38
C PHE A 136 10.82 -5.98 -12.72
N ALA A 137 10.91 -7.30 -12.51
CA ALA A 137 12.07 -8.11 -12.85
C ALA A 137 13.40 -7.57 -12.30
N VAL A 138 13.49 -7.51 -10.97
CA VAL A 138 14.68 -6.97 -10.26
C VAL A 138 15.98 -7.64 -10.66
N THR A 139 15.90 -8.91 -11.08
CA THR A 139 17.03 -9.75 -11.47
C THR A 139 17.37 -9.71 -12.95
N ASN A 140 16.55 -9.04 -13.77
CA ASN A 140 16.73 -9.01 -15.22
C ASN A 140 17.15 -7.62 -15.71
N GLU A 141 18.08 -7.55 -16.66
CA GLU A 141 18.58 -6.29 -17.23
C GLU A 141 17.48 -5.47 -17.95
N ASN A 142 16.44 -6.12 -18.45
CA ASN A 142 15.29 -5.52 -19.14
C ASN A 142 14.15 -5.10 -18.19
N SER A 143 14.44 -4.78 -16.92
CA SER A 143 13.43 -4.39 -15.96
C SER A 143 12.69 -3.12 -16.36
N THR A 144 11.38 -3.22 -16.56
CA THR A 144 10.49 -2.07 -16.80
C THR A 144 10.10 -1.40 -15.48
N ARG A 145 9.92 -0.09 -15.54
CA ARG A 145 9.43 0.70 -14.41
C ARG A 145 8.10 1.30 -14.77
N GLU A 146 7.09 1.02 -13.97
CA GLU A 146 5.79 1.64 -14.08
C GLU A 146 5.59 2.68 -12.99
N ASN A 147 5.12 3.86 -13.38
CA ASN A 147 4.75 4.93 -12.47
C ASN A 147 3.29 5.29 -12.69
N TRP A 148 2.55 5.42 -11.63
CA TRP A 148 1.19 5.88 -11.68
C TRP A 148 0.84 6.69 -10.43
N GLY A 149 -0.12 7.61 -10.58
CA GLY A 149 -0.62 8.46 -9.52
C GLY A 149 -2.13 8.40 -9.43
N GLY A 150 -2.65 8.74 -8.28
CA GLY A 150 -4.08 8.76 -8.03
C GLY A 150 -4.47 9.75 -6.97
N VAL A 151 -5.72 10.22 -7.08
CA VAL A 151 -6.40 11.01 -6.06
C VAL A 151 -7.60 10.21 -5.59
N ASN A 152 -7.78 10.11 -4.29
CA ASN A 152 -8.92 9.47 -3.70
C ASN A 152 -9.59 10.44 -2.72
N ILE A 153 -10.90 10.53 -2.78
CA ILE A 153 -11.72 11.30 -1.84
C ILE A 153 -12.67 10.31 -1.18
N ALA A 154 -12.63 10.23 0.13
CA ALA A 154 -13.53 9.37 0.92
C ALA A 154 -14.29 10.22 1.95
N TYR A 155 -15.56 9.92 2.09
CA TYR A 155 -16.41 10.42 3.17
C TYR A 155 -16.71 9.27 4.13
N LEU A 156 -16.65 9.56 5.39
CA LEU A 156 -16.77 8.59 6.47
C LEU A 156 -18.04 8.87 7.25
N PHE A 157 -18.93 7.92 7.29
CA PHE A 157 -20.20 7.98 7.99
C PHE A 157 -20.07 7.65 9.47
#